data_2c0fc789b78d60671f28e3fe85c31e59
#
_entry.id   2c0fc789b78d60671f28e3fe85c31e59
#
_cell.length_a   1.000
_cell.length_b   1.000
_cell.length_c   1.000
_cell.angle_alpha   90.00
_cell.angle_beta   90.00
_cell.angle_gamma   90.00
#
_symmetry.space_group_name_H-M   'P 1'
#
loop_
_entity.id
_entity.type
_entity.pdbx_description
1 polymer ?
#
loop_
_entity_poly.entity_id
_entity_poly.type
_entity_poly.pdbx_seq_one_letter_code
_entity_poly.pdbx_strand_id
1 'polypeptide(L)'
;MKRLKFLPLVHLVLMVLLVSGPALADRVSEIQDLKLEKEKLNSEIQKLNRQISATDSMLKADDSRYRTLQQRYKADTERRRAEIDSLNAKIKAVAGELQTERNKQARAKNRTDNVAAKRKALRAELAGISKRLESQVAQTVPWELESRLDRVKSLTRDIESGNASEEEGFSRLKSLIAEETKFGDEVAIINSPLTRKNGELINASILRIGNQWMVYSDENGTVFGALVRKVVDGKVAYEWNEELNLEERAAVKLALDVKQAKKPPQIVKLPVSLSIVGGER
;
A
#
# COMPACT_ATOMS: atom_id res chain seq x y z
N MET A 1 8.40 -25.30 24.09
CA MET A 1 8.97 -25.16 22.74
C MET A 1 9.50 -26.50 22.29
N LYS A 2 8.69 -27.26 21.55
CA LYS A 2 9.12 -28.57 21.02
C LYS A 2 9.52 -28.38 19.57
N ARG A 3 10.82 -28.50 19.28
CA ARG A 3 11.32 -28.59 17.91
C ARG A 3 10.97 -29.98 17.36
N LEU A 4 10.07 -30.03 16.40
CA LEU A 4 9.80 -31.25 15.65
C LEU A 4 10.99 -31.53 14.72
N LYS A 5 11.75 -32.56 15.03
CA LYS A 5 12.81 -33.10 14.17
C LYS A 5 12.14 -33.98 13.13
N PHE A 6 11.94 -33.48 11.91
CA PHE A 6 11.52 -34.27 10.75
C PHE A 6 12.75 -34.54 9.87
N LEU A 7 13.60 -35.49 10.26
CA LEU A 7 14.75 -35.85 9.43
C LEU A 7 15.13 -37.35 9.40
N PRO A 8 14.24 -38.32 9.43
CA PRO A 8 14.72 -39.63 9.03
C PRO A 8 13.96 -40.36 7.91
N LEU A 9 12.95 -39.76 7.26
CA LEU A 9 12.16 -40.51 6.27
C LEU A 9 12.75 -40.50 4.85
N VAL A 10 13.63 -39.58 4.53
CA VAL A 10 14.21 -39.46 3.17
C VAL A 10 15.33 -40.45 2.92
N HIS A 11 15.98 -40.98 3.96
CA HIS A 11 17.09 -41.96 3.78
C HIS A 11 16.64 -43.41 3.65
N LEU A 12 15.42 -43.74 4.05
CA LEU A 12 14.95 -45.14 3.97
C LEU A 12 14.46 -45.52 2.57
N VAL A 13 14.02 -44.59 1.75
CA VAL A 13 13.55 -44.84 0.37
C VAL A 13 14.70 -45.08 -0.59
N LEU A 14 15.91 -44.66 -0.27
CA LEU A 14 17.08 -44.77 -1.15
C LEU A 14 17.76 -46.13 -1.09
N MET A 15 17.48 -46.97 -0.07
CA MET A 15 18.19 -48.23 0.13
C MET A 15 17.51 -49.47 -0.46
N VAL A 16 16.27 -49.40 -0.97
CA VAL A 16 15.49 -50.57 -1.46
C VAL A 16 15.63 -50.78 -2.97
N LEU A 17 16.24 -49.91 -3.74
CA LEU A 17 16.31 -49.98 -5.21
C LEU A 17 17.63 -50.55 -5.79
N LEU A 18 18.45 -51.22 -4.99
CA LEU A 18 19.76 -51.70 -5.45
C LEU A 18 19.80 -53.19 -5.82
N VAL A 19 18.67 -53.91 -5.84
CA VAL A 19 18.68 -55.37 -6.21
C VAL A 19 17.55 -55.65 -7.19
N SER A 20 17.81 -55.55 -8.46
CA SER A 20 17.36 -56.44 -9.56
C SER A 20 17.55 -55.75 -10.94
N GLY A 21 18.41 -56.27 -11.80
CA GLY A 21 18.52 -55.95 -13.22
C GLY A 21 17.46 -56.70 -14.02
N PRO A 22 17.27 -56.54 -15.31
CA PRO A 22 17.91 -55.75 -16.32
C PRO A 22 16.93 -54.91 -17.17
N ALA A 23 17.11 -53.68 -17.24
CA ALA A 23 16.78 -52.84 -18.37
C ALA A 23 17.43 -51.46 -18.15
N LEU A 24 18.64 -51.32 -18.58
CA LEU A 24 19.41 -50.06 -18.39
C LEU A 24 18.78 -48.85 -19.06
N ALA A 25 17.97 -49.04 -20.09
CA ALA A 25 17.28 -47.94 -20.77
C ALA A 25 16.06 -47.46 -19.99
N ASP A 26 15.26 -48.35 -19.39
CA ASP A 26 14.07 -48.02 -18.59
C ASP A 26 14.47 -47.36 -17.27
N ARG A 27 15.55 -47.80 -16.65
CA ARG A 27 16.08 -47.18 -15.41
C ARG A 27 16.64 -45.77 -15.62
N VAL A 28 17.15 -45.47 -16.80
CA VAL A 28 17.68 -44.12 -17.09
C VAL A 28 16.53 -43.12 -17.25
N SER A 29 15.42 -43.52 -17.89
CA SER A 29 14.23 -42.68 -17.98
C SER A 29 13.57 -42.47 -16.61
N GLU A 30 13.46 -43.55 -15.82
CA GLU A 30 12.91 -43.51 -14.46
C GLU A 30 13.77 -42.63 -13.50
N ILE A 31 15.09 -42.69 -13.64
CA ILE A 31 16.02 -41.82 -12.92
C ILE A 31 15.92 -40.36 -13.39
N GLN A 32 15.64 -40.11 -14.68
CA GLN A 32 15.40 -38.74 -15.17
C GLN A 32 14.08 -38.20 -14.67
N ASP A 33 13.03 -39.01 -14.68
CA ASP A 33 11.71 -38.60 -14.17
C ASP A 33 11.75 -38.34 -12.66
N LEU A 34 12.42 -39.20 -11.89
CA LEU A 34 12.66 -38.99 -10.44
C LEU A 34 13.53 -37.76 -10.15
N LYS A 35 14.49 -37.44 -11.01
CA LYS A 35 15.28 -36.20 -10.89
C LYS A 35 14.42 -34.99 -11.15
N LEU A 36 13.56 -35.04 -12.15
CA LEU A 36 12.64 -33.95 -12.50
C LEU A 36 11.59 -33.72 -11.39
N GLU A 37 11.08 -34.82 -10.83
CA GLU A 37 10.16 -34.82 -9.70
C GLU A 37 10.84 -34.27 -8.42
N LYS A 38 12.08 -34.69 -8.17
CA LYS A 38 12.90 -34.13 -7.07
C LYS A 38 13.17 -32.64 -7.23
N GLU A 39 13.44 -32.15 -8.45
CA GLU A 39 13.61 -30.73 -8.71
C GLU A 39 12.31 -29.97 -8.51
N LYS A 40 11.18 -30.51 -8.97
CA LYS A 40 9.85 -29.92 -8.72
C LYS A 40 9.54 -29.84 -7.22
N LEU A 41 9.70 -30.95 -6.49
CA LEU A 41 9.51 -31.00 -5.05
C LEU A 41 10.44 -30.04 -4.30
N ASN A 42 11.71 -29.95 -4.68
CA ASN A 42 12.64 -29.00 -4.09
C ASN A 42 12.23 -27.55 -4.35
N SER A 43 11.73 -27.23 -5.56
CA SER A 43 11.22 -25.89 -5.89
C SER A 43 9.98 -25.56 -5.06
N GLU A 44 9.11 -26.55 -4.85
CA GLU A 44 7.89 -26.40 -4.04
C GLU A 44 8.20 -26.23 -2.55
N ILE A 45 9.14 -27.00 -2.02
CA ILE A 45 9.68 -26.84 -0.66
C ILE A 45 10.29 -25.45 -0.48
N GLN A 46 11.06 -24.97 -1.45
CA GLN A 46 11.61 -23.61 -1.38
C GLN A 46 10.52 -22.54 -1.40
N LYS A 47 9.48 -22.72 -2.22
CA LYS A 47 8.33 -21.81 -2.28
C LYS A 47 7.57 -21.80 -0.97
N LEU A 48 7.28 -22.98 -0.42
CA LEU A 48 6.61 -23.14 0.88
C LEU A 48 7.44 -22.52 2.03
N ASN A 49 8.74 -22.75 2.05
CA ASN A 49 9.62 -22.15 3.05
C ASN A 49 9.67 -20.63 2.97
N ARG A 50 9.63 -20.05 1.75
CA ARG A 50 9.51 -18.60 1.57
C ARG A 50 8.16 -18.08 2.06
N GLN A 51 7.07 -18.80 1.78
CA GLN A 51 5.73 -18.45 2.26
C GLN A 51 5.64 -18.52 3.78
N ILE A 52 6.16 -19.58 4.40
CA ILE A 52 6.23 -19.72 5.86
C ILE A 52 7.03 -18.57 6.46
N SER A 53 8.20 -18.27 5.92
CA SER A 53 9.04 -17.17 6.41
C SER A 53 8.37 -15.80 6.26
N ALA A 54 7.66 -15.57 5.14
CA ALA A 54 6.88 -14.34 4.94
C ALA A 54 5.71 -14.25 5.92
N THR A 55 4.97 -15.36 6.12
CA THR A 55 3.85 -15.42 7.05
C THR A 55 4.31 -15.25 8.50
N ASP A 56 5.41 -15.87 8.88
CA ASP A 56 6.02 -15.70 10.22
C ASP A 56 6.46 -14.26 10.45
N SER A 57 7.00 -13.62 9.41
CA SER A 57 7.39 -12.20 9.49
C SER A 57 6.18 -11.28 9.64
N MET A 58 5.10 -11.55 8.90
CA MET A 58 3.83 -10.83 9.03
C MET A 58 3.20 -11.04 10.41
N LEU A 59 3.18 -12.28 10.89
CA LEU A 59 2.63 -12.62 12.21
C LEU A 59 3.40 -11.92 13.34
N LYS A 60 4.74 -11.91 13.26
CA LYS A 60 5.59 -11.18 14.22
C LYS A 60 5.37 -9.66 14.15
N ALA A 61 5.17 -9.12 12.94
CA ALA A 61 4.85 -7.71 12.75
C ALA A 61 3.47 -7.37 13.31
N ASP A 62 2.48 -8.20 13.07
CA ASP A 62 1.12 -8.03 13.61
C ASP A 62 1.06 -8.21 15.14
N ASP A 63 1.78 -9.18 15.67
CA ASP A 63 1.92 -9.35 17.13
C ASP A 63 2.57 -8.12 17.78
N SER A 64 3.61 -7.59 17.18
CA SER A 64 4.26 -6.39 17.68
C SER A 64 3.36 -5.16 17.57
N ARG A 65 2.63 -5.03 16.47
CA ARG A 65 1.61 -3.99 16.27
C ARG A 65 0.49 -4.10 17.29
N TYR A 66 -0.03 -5.32 17.50
CA TYR A 66 -1.09 -5.58 18.48
C TYR A 66 -0.65 -5.25 19.91
N ARG A 67 0.56 -5.68 20.29
CA ARG A 67 1.16 -5.34 21.61
C ARG A 67 1.36 -3.84 21.77
N THR A 68 1.86 -3.18 20.73
CA THR A 68 2.04 -1.72 20.74
C THR A 68 0.70 -1.00 20.83
N LEU A 69 -0.30 -1.48 20.07
CA LEU A 69 -1.66 -0.94 20.11
C LEU A 69 -2.31 -1.13 21.50
N GLN A 70 -2.16 -2.32 22.06
CA GLN A 70 -2.69 -2.66 23.38
C GLN A 70 -2.02 -1.84 24.50
N GLN A 71 -0.70 -1.62 24.40
CA GLN A 71 0.03 -0.75 25.34
C GLN A 71 -0.40 0.71 25.21
N ARG A 72 -0.56 1.22 23.98
CA ARG A 72 -1.07 2.57 23.73
C ARG A 72 -2.49 2.73 24.26
N TYR A 73 -3.36 1.74 24.05
CA TYR A 73 -4.73 1.77 24.55
C TYR A 73 -4.81 1.76 26.08
N LYS A 74 -3.98 0.95 26.74
CA LYS A 74 -3.87 0.94 28.20
C LYS A 74 -3.36 2.28 28.72
N ALA A 75 -2.26 2.79 28.16
CA ALA A 75 -1.70 4.07 28.56
C ALA A 75 -2.67 5.25 28.34
N ASP A 76 -3.41 5.25 27.22
CA ASP A 76 -4.40 6.27 26.92
C ASP A 76 -5.63 6.19 27.84
N THR A 77 -6.06 4.97 28.20
CA THR A 77 -7.17 4.74 29.12
C THR A 77 -6.81 5.15 30.55
N GLU A 78 -5.61 4.83 31.02
CA GLU A 78 -5.11 5.25 32.34
C GLU A 78 -4.91 6.77 32.39
N ARG A 79 -4.34 7.35 31.35
CA ARG A 79 -4.19 8.80 31.21
C ARG A 79 -5.54 9.50 31.22
N ARG A 80 -6.54 9.00 30.48
CA ARG A 80 -7.91 9.54 30.48
C ARG A 80 -8.59 9.42 31.85
N ARG A 81 -8.39 8.32 32.55
CA ARG A 81 -8.89 8.18 33.92
C ARG A 81 -8.25 9.18 34.87
N ALA A 82 -6.93 9.32 34.83
CA ALA A 82 -6.22 10.30 35.63
C ALA A 82 -6.61 11.75 35.30
N GLU A 83 -6.86 12.02 33.98
CA GLU A 83 -7.35 13.31 33.52
C GLU A 83 -8.78 13.59 33.99
N ILE A 84 -9.66 12.57 33.95
CA ILE A 84 -11.03 12.65 34.48
C ILE A 84 -11.02 12.90 35.98
N ASP A 85 -10.18 12.20 36.73
CA ASP A 85 -10.04 12.38 38.19
C ASP A 85 -9.47 13.78 38.52
N SER A 86 -8.49 14.24 37.72
CA SER A 86 -7.95 15.60 37.86
C SER A 86 -8.98 16.67 37.49
N LEU A 87 -9.76 16.46 36.42
CA LEU A 87 -10.87 17.35 36.04
C LEU A 87 -11.97 17.37 37.12
N ASN A 88 -12.34 16.22 37.67
CA ASN A 88 -13.33 16.14 38.73
C ASN A 88 -12.86 16.85 40.02
N ALA A 89 -11.59 16.73 40.35
CA ALA A 89 -10.99 17.47 41.46
C ALA A 89 -11.00 18.99 41.24
N LYS A 90 -10.69 19.43 40.00
CA LYS A 90 -10.76 20.84 39.61
C LYS A 90 -12.19 21.38 39.62
N ILE A 91 -13.16 20.60 39.12
CA ILE A 91 -14.58 20.95 39.17
C ILE A 91 -15.08 21.12 40.62
N LYS A 92 -14.67 20.21 41.52
CA LYS A 92 -14.99 20.34 42.96
C LYS A 92 -14.38 21.58 43.58
N ALA A 93 -13.11 21.88 43.28
CA ALA A 93 -12.42 23.06 43.79
C ALA A 93 -13.07 24.38 43.26
N VAL A 94 -13.37 24.38 41.97
CA VAL A 94 -14.03 25.51 41.31
C VAL A 94 -15.49 25.68 41.74
N ALA A 95 -16.20 24.58 42.03
CA ALA A 95 -17.56 24.64 42.59
C ALA A 95 -17.59 25.37 43.95
N GLY A 96 -16.48 25.29 44.74
CA GLY A 96 -16.31 26.04 46.00
C GLY A 96 -15.98 27.52 45.82
N GLU A 97 -15.35 27.84 44.70
CA GLU A 97 -14.92 29.24 44.41
C GLU A 97 -15.92 30.03 43.59
N LEU A 98 -17.02 29.43 43.19
CA LEU A 98 -18.04 29.94 42.28
C LEU A 98 -18.82 31.17 42.79
N GLN A 99 -18.53 31.63 44.00
CA GLN A 99 -19.29 32.74 44.60
C GLN A 99 -18.82 34.16 44.22
N THR A 100 -17.77 34.28 43.49
CA THR A 100 -17.25 35.60 43.17
C THR A 100 -17.35 35.92 41.68
N GLU A 101 -17.91 37.08 41.34
CA GLU A 101 -18.13 37.65 39.99
C GLU A 101 -16.83 37.71 39.16
N ARG A 102 -15.67 37.83 39.82
CA ARG A 102 -14.33 37.83 39.21
C ARG A 102 -14.01 36.55 38.48
N ASN A 103 -14.54 35.42 38.93
CA ASN A 103 -14.25 34.10 38.35
C ASN A 103 -15.04 33.85 37.06
N LYS A 104 -16.14 34.56 36.80
CA LYS A 104 -16.90 34.44 35.55
C LYS A 104 -16.11 34.95 34.34
N GLN A 105 -15.45 36.06 34.46
CA GLN A 105 -14.65 36.64 33.38
C GLN A 105 -13.38 35.83 33.10
N ALA A 106 -12.67 35.37 34.14
CA ALA A 106 -11.52 34.50 34.01
C ALA A 106 -11.89 33.15 33.36
N ARG A 107 -13.09 32.62 33.69
CA ARG A 107 -13.62 31.39 33.11
C ARG A 107 -13.99 31.58 31.63
N ALA A 108 -14.60 32.67 31.25
CA ALA A 108 -14.93 32.99 29.84
C ALA A 108 -13.65 33.05 29.00
N LYS A 109 -12.64 33.75 29.51
CA LYS A 109 -11.32 33.88 28.87
C LYS A 109 -10.64 32.50 28.74
N ASN A 110 -10.56 31.70 29.84
CA ASN A 110 -9.95 30.38 29.81
C ASN A 110 -10.67 29.42 28.84
N ARG A 111 -12.01 29.54 28.71
CA ARG A 111 -12.75 28.74 27.71
C ARG A 111 -12.39 29.18 26.29
N THR A 112 -12.32 30.45 26.03
CA THR A 112 -11.96 30.98 24.71
C THR A 112 -10.56 30.60 24.31
N ASP A 113 -9.60 30.72 25.25
CA ASP A 113 -8.20 30.34 25.02
C ASP A 113 -8.04 28.85 24.78
N ASN A 114 -8.74 28.02 25.56
CA ASN A 114 -8.72 26.52 25.39
C ASN A 114 -9.38 26.09 24.07
N VAL A 115 -10.47 26.76 23.66
CA VAL A 115 -11.11 26.48 22.37
C VAL A 115 -10.18 26.88 21.23
N ALA A 116 -9.53 28.06 21.34
CA ALA A 116 -8.55 28.50 20.36
C ALA A 116 -7.35 27.55 20.27
N ALA A 117 -6.85 27.08 21.43
CA ALA A 117 -5.75 26.10 21.48
C ALA A 117 -6.14 24.74 20.85
N LYS A 118 -7.32 24.22 21.19
CA LYS A 118 -7.84 22.97 20.59
C LYS A 118 -8.05 23.10 19.10
N ARG A 119 -8.63 24.21 18.64
CA ARG A 119 -8.79 24.49 17.20
C ARG A 119 -7.43 24.57 16.51
N LYS A 120 -6.46 25.25 17.12
CA LYS A 120 -5.10 25.34 16.57
C LYS A 120 -4.44 23.96 16.45
N ALA A 121 -4.58 23.12 17.47
CA ALA A 121 -4.05 21.75 17.45
C ALA A 121 -4.73 20.91 16.37
N LEU A 122 -6.07 20.92 16.30
CA LEU A 122 -6.82 20.19 15.28
C LEU A 122 -6.46 20.67 13.87
N ARG A 123 -6.32 21.96 13.68
CA ARG A 123 -5.90 22.53 12.39
C ARG A 123 -4.51 22.08 12.00
N ALA A 124 -3.58 22.00 12.95
CA ALA A 124 -2.23 21.48 12.71
C ALA A 124 -2.24 19.98 12.33
N GLU A 125 -3.06 19.18 12.99
CA GLU A 125 -3.24 17.77 12.63
C GLU A 125 -3.84 17.59 11.24
N LEU A 126 -4.89 18.33 10.91
CA LEU A 126 -5.51 18.30 9.58
C LEU A 126 -4.51 18.72 8.49
N ALA A 127 -3.74 19.77 8.71
CA ALA A 127 -2.69 20.19 7.78
C ALA A 127 -1.61 19.12 7.64
N GLY A 128 -1.21 18.49 8.74
CA GLY A 128 -0.24 17.38 8.73
C GLY A 128 -0.73 16.15 7.97
N ILE A 129 -2.01 15.79 8.11
CA ILE A 129 -2.63 14.71 7.35
C ILE A 129 -2.71 15.06 5.86
N SER A 130 -3.12 16.31 5.56
CA SER A 130 -3.19 16.81 4.19
C SER A 130 -1.82 16.78 3.49
N LYS A 131 -0.74 17.19 4.18
CA LYS A 131 0.64 17.08 3.67
C LYS A 131 1.09 15.63 3.46
N ARG A 132 0.68 14.73 4.34
CA ARG A 132 0.94 13.29 4.14
C ARG A 132 0.20 12.77 2.92
N LEU A 133 -1.06 13.14 2.73
CA LEU A 133 -1.82 12.80 1.54
C LEU A 133 -1.13 13.35 0.28
N GLU A 134 -0.68 14.62 0.29
CA GLU A 134 0.08 15.22 -0.81
C GLU A 134 1.33 14.38 -1.16
N SER A 135 2.10 13.99 -0.14
CA SER A 135 3.29 13.15 -0.32
C SER A 135 2.94 11.77 -0.89
N GLN A 136 1.83 11.17 -0.47
CA GLN A 136 1.37 9.89 -1.00
C GLN A 136 0.91 10.02 -2.46
N VAL A 137 0.10 11.03 -2.77
CA VAL A 137 -0.38 11.30 -4.13
C VAL A 137 0.79 11.56 -5.07
N ALA A 138 1.81 12.32 -4.63
CA ALA A 138 3.02 12.59 -5.42
C ALA A 138 3.82 11.34 -5.79
N GLN A 139 3.62 10.23 -5.08
CA GLN A 139 4.29 8.95 -5.33
C GLN A 139 3.48 7.99 -6.20
N THR A 140 2.28 8.36 -6.59
CA THR A 140 1.40 7.56 -7.44
C THR A 140 1.70 7.78 -8.94
N VAL A 141 1.08 6.96 -9.77
CA VAL A 141 1.23 7.08 -11.24
C VAL A 141 0.88 8.48 -11.75
N PRO A 142 1.55 8.97 -12.83
CA PRO A 142 1.41 10.33 -13.32
C PRO A 142 0.11 10.57 -14.11
N TRP A 143 -1.00 9.99 -13.65
CA TRP A 143 -2.32 10.20 -14.24
C TRP A 143 -3.07 11.29 -13.47
N GLU A 144 -3.41 12.38 -14.16
CA GLU A 144 -4.01 13.58 -13.58
C GLU A 144 -3.29 14.08 -12.31
N LEU A 145 -2.01 13.75 -12.18
CA LEU A 145 -1.24 13.94 -10.97
C LEU A 145 -1.21 15.41 -10.53
N GLU A 146 -1.02 16.32 -11.48
CA GLU A 146 -0.97 17.77 -11.21
C GLU A 146 -2.30 18.26 -10.64
N SER A 147 -3.42 17.92 -11.28
CA SER A 147 -4.77 18.29 -10.82
C SER A 147 -5.09 17.70 -9.44
N ARG A 148 -4.70 16.44 -9.20
CA ARG A 148 -4.88 15.77 -7.91
C ARG A 148 -4.06 16.43 -6.82
N LEU A 149 -2.80 16.74 -7.10
CA LEU A 149 -1.91 17.46 -6.18
C LEU A 149 -2.41 18.87 -5.88
N ASP A 150 -2.88 19.59 -6.89
CA ASP A 150 -3.38 20.97 -6.72
C ASP A 150 -4.60 21.01 -5.82
N ARG A 151 -5.50 20.03 -5.90
CA ARG A 151 -6.64 19.92 -4.98
C ARG A 151 -6.20 19.73 -3.53
N VAL A 152 -5.22 18.86 -3.28
CA VAL A 152 -4.68 18.62 -1.93
C VAL A 152 -3.93 19.84 -1.42
N LYS A 153 -3.09 20.45 -2.26
CA LYS A 153 -2.33 21.68 -1.92
C LYS A 153 -3.26 22.85 -1.62
N SER A 154 -4.33 23.01 -2.40
CA SER A 154 -5.34 24.03 -2.15
C SER A 154 -5.99 23.84 -0.79
N LEU A 155 -6.39 22.61 -0.46
CA LEU A 155 -6.93 22.28 0.87
C LEU A 155 -5.94 22.60 1.98
N THR A 156 -4.66 22.21 1.82
CA THR A 156 -3.61 22.48 2.81
C THR A 156 -3.46 23.97 3.07
N ARG A 157 -3.43 24.78 2.01
CA ARG A 157 -3.38 26.25 2.11
C ARG A 157 -4.60 26.83 2.81
N ASP A 158 -5.81 26.35 2.47
CA ASP A 158 -7.05 26.83 3.09
C ASP A 158 -7.11 26.50 4.59
N ILE A 159 -6.62 25.33 4.99
CA ILE A 159 -6.50 24.93 6.40
C ILE A 159 -5.46 25.80 7.13
N GLU A 160 -4.28 25.98 6.55
CA GLU A 160 -3.18 26.73 7.18
C GLU A 160 -3.49 28.21 7.30
N SER A 161 -4.10 28.81 6.28
CA SER A 161 -4.50 30.21 6.27
C SER A 161 -5.74 30.48 7.13
N GLY A 162 -6.52 29.45 7.48
CA GLY A 162 -7.78 29.60 8.20
C GLY A 162 -8.96 30.01 7.31
N ASN A 163 -8.81 29.94 5.99
CA ASN A 163 -9.91 30.18 5.05
C ASN A 163 -10.97 29.07 5.10
N ALA A 164 -10.57 27.85 5.46
CA ALA A 164 -11.49 26.77 5.77
C ALA A 164 -11.65 26.60 7.28
N SER A 165 -12.88 26.40 7.74
CA SER A 165 -13.15 25.97 9.11
C SER A 165 -12.59 24.58 9.35
N GLU A 166 -12.39 24.20 10.61
CA GLU A 166 -11.90 22.88 10.98
C GLU A 166 -12.82 21.75 10.45
N GLU A 167 -14.13 21.97 10.52
CA GLU A 167 -15.15 21.03 10.05
C GLU A 167 -15.16 20.90 8.53
N GLU A 168 -15.08 22.00 7.83
CA GLU A 168 -14.96 22.04 6.37
C GLU A 168 -13.66 21.41 5.90
N GLY A 169 -12.53 21.74 6.55
CA GLY A 169 -11.23 21.14 6.27
C GLY A 169 -11.25 19.63 6.44
N PHE A 170 -11.87 19.12 7.51
CA PHE A 170 -12.03 17.70 7.74
C PHE A 170 -12.93 17.04 6.67
N SER A 171 -14.05 17.65 6.34
CA SER A 171 -14.98 17.12 5.33
C SER A 171 -14.33 17.04 3.95
N ARG A 172 -13.65 18.11 3.53
CA ARG A 172 -12.92 18.14 2.26
C ARG A 172 -11.76 17.12 2.25
N LEU A 173 -11.01 17.00 3.34
CA LEU A 173 -9.93 16.02 3.47
C LEU A 173 -10.46 14.58 3.37
N LYS A 174 -11.57 14.30 4.06
CA LYS A 174 -12.25 12.99 3.98
C LYS A 174 -12.69 12.66 2.55
N SER A 175 -13.23 13.64 1.83
CA SER A 175 -13.63 13.47 0.42
C SER A 175 -12.42 13.18 -0.47
N LEU A 176 -11.33 13.93 -0.31
CA LEU A 176 -10.10 13.69 -1.09
C LEU A 176 -9.50 12.32 -0.81
N ILE A 177 -9.47 11.88 0.45
CA ILE A 177 -9.00 10.54 0.80
C ILE A 177 -9.89 9.46 0.17
N ALA A 178 -11.21 9.64 0.20
CA ALA A 178 -12.16 8.72 -0.42
C ALA A 178 -11.99 8.66 -1.95
N GLU A 179 -11.77 9.81 -2.60
CA GLU A 179 -11.49 9.88 -4.04
C GLU A 179 -10.19 9.16 -4.38
N GLU A 180 -9.11 9.39 -3.62
CA GLU A 180 -7.83 8.71 -3.82
C GLU A 180 -7.92 7.20 -3.57
N THR A 181 -8.71 6.79 -2.57
CA THR A 181 -8.98 5.36 -2.30
C THR A 181 -9.72 4.73 -3.49
N LYS A 182 -10.78 5.38 -3.95
CA LYS A 182 -11.55 4.93 -5.12
C LYS A 182 -10.65 4.85 -6.36
N PHE A 183 -9.81 5.87 -6.57
CA PHE A 183 -8.84 5.88 -7.64
C PHE A 183 -7.84 4.72 -7.53
N GLY A 184 -7.44 4.37 -6.30
CA GLY A 184 -6.57 3.23 -6.02
C GLY A 184 -7.20 1.87 -6.30
N ASP A 185 -8.52 1.75 -6.16
CA ASP A 185 -9.27 0.51 -6.39
C ASP A 185 -9.75 0.35 -7.83
N GLU A 186 -9.66 1.41 -8.63
CA GLU A 186 -10.22 1.42 -9.98
C GLU A 186 -9.24 0.82 -11.00
N VAL A 187 -9.78 0.00 -11.90
CA VAL A 187 -9.10 -0.42 -13.13
C VAL A 187 -9.79 0.25 -14.31
N ALA A 188 -9.09 1.15 -14.98
CA ALA A 188 -9.63 1.95 -16.08
C ALA A 188 -8.83 1.78 -17.38
N ILE A 189 -9.52 1.89 -18.51
CA ILE A 189 -8.89 2.08 -19.81
C ILE A 189 -9.06 3.53 -20.23
N ILE A 190 -7.97 4.12 -20.65
CA ILE A 190 -7.87 5.51 -21.04
C ILE A 190 -7.27 5.54 -22.44
N ASN A 191 -7.98 6.13 -23.37
CA ASN A 191 -7.45 6.37 -24.71
C ASN A 191 -6.92 7.81 -24.76
N SER A 192 -5.62 7.95 -24.88
CA SER A 192 -4.95 9.26 -24.84
C SER A 192 -3.71 9.24 -25.73
N PRO A 193 -3.36 10.38 -26.34
CA PRO A 193 -2.06 10.52 -26.98
C PRO A 193 -0.94 10.36 -25.92
N LEU A 194 0.08 9.61 -26.29
CA LEU A 194 1.25 9.32 -25.45
C LEU A 194 2.51 9.64 -26.23
N THR A 195 3.43 10.38 -25.60
CA THR A 195 4.76 10.60 -26.15
C THR A 195 5.67 9.46 -25.70
N ARG A 196 6.20 8.73 -26.66
CA ARG A 196 7.15 7.64 -26.45
C ARG A 196 8.53 8.15 -26.03
N LYS A 197 9.38 7.25 -25.56
CA LYS A 197 10.76 7.55 -25.19
C LYS A 197 11.59 8.13 -26.34
N ASN A 198 11.28 7.75 -27.58
CA ASN A 198 11.91 8.28 -28.79
C ASN A 198 11.37 9.64 -29.26
N GLY A 199 10.40 10.23 -28.54
CA GLY A 199 9.76 11.49 -28.88
C GLY A 199 8.57 11.38 -29.83
N GLU A 200 8.24 10.17 -30.28
CA GLU A 200 7.09 9.93 -31.19
C GLU A 200 5.78 10.03 -30.40
N LEU A 201 4.79 10.73 -30.98
CA LEU A 201 3.45 10.80 -30.43
C LEU A 201 2.59 9.70 -31.04
N ILE A 202 2.03 8.84 -30.18
CA ILE A 202 1.12 7.75 -30.58
C ILE A 202 -0.22 7.88 -29.86
N ASN A 203 -1.28 7.38 -30.47
CA ASN A 203 -2.53 7.13 -29.77
C ASN A 203 -2.42 5.80 -29.01
N ALA A 204 -2.59 5.82 -27.73
CA ALA A 204 -2.44 4.65 -26.88
C ALA A 204 -3.70 4.34 -26.09
N SER A 205 -4.01 3.05 -25.98
CA SER A 205 -4.94 2.50 -25.00
C SER A 205 -4.16 2.16 -23.75
N ILE A 206 -4.33 2.95 -22.71
CA ILE A 206 -3.61 2.82 -21.44
C ILE A 206 -4.52 2.10 -20.46
N LEU A 207 -4.08 0.98 -19.95
CA LEU A 207 -4.70 0.30 -18.82
C LEU A 207 -4.07 0.79 -17.53
N ARG A 208 -4.84 1.53 -16.73
CA ARG A 208 -4.47 1.96 -15.39
C ARG A 208 -5.03 0.98 -14.36
N ILE A 209 -4.19 0.53 -13.45
CA ILE A 209 -4.55 -0.37 -12.36
C ILE A 209 -4.27 0.35 -11.05
N GLY A 210 -5.33 0.89 -10.47
CA GLY A 210 -5.24 1.71 -9.29
C GLY A 210 -4.38 2.94 -9.50
N ASN A 211 -3.62 3.28 -8.46
CA ASN A 211 -2.71 4.41 -8.41
C ASN A 211 -1.23 4.02 -8.52
N GLN A 212 -0.92 2.77 -8.92
CA GLN A 212 0.43 2.22 -8.89
C GLN A 212 0.94 1.76 -10.25
N TRP A 213 0.09 1.26 -11.13
CA TRP A 213 0.53 0.63 -12.38
C TRP A 213 -0.22 1.16 -13.58
N MET A 214 0.52 1.30 -14.64
CA MET A 214 -0.02 1.59 -15.97
C MET A 214 0.73 0.77 -17.00
N VAL A 215 -0.01 0.23 -17.95
CA VAL A 215 0.53 -0.41 -19.16
C VAL A 215 -0.22 0.13 -20.37
N TYR A 216 0.41 0.14 -21.53
CA TYR A 216 -0.26 0.60 -22.73
C TYR A 216 0.00 -0.28 -23.94
N SER A 217 -0.89 -0.17 -24.91
CA SER A 217 -0.71 -0.59 -26.30
C SER A 217 -1.11 0.54 -27.22
N ASP A 218 -0.40 0.69 -28.35
CA ASP A 218 -0.86 1.54 -29.43
C ASP A 218 -2.14 0.99 -30.08
N GLU A 219 -2.81 1.77 -30.91
CA GLU A 219 -4.04 1.37 -31.60
C GLU A 219 -3.85 0.15 -32.51
N ASN A 220 -2.66 -0.02 -33.06
CA ASN A 220 -2.33 -1.12 -33.97
C ASN A 220 -1.92 -2.41 -33.24
N GLY A 221 -1.69 -2.36 -31.93
CA GLY A 221 -1.23 -3.49 -31.14
C GLY A 221 0.21 -3.91 -31.49
N THR A 222 1.03 -2.97 -31.93
CA THR A 222 2.44 -3.19 -32.33
C THR A 222 3.42 -2.70 -31.29
N VAL A 223 3.09 -1.61 -30.60
CA VAL A 223 3.90 -0.99 -29.55
C VAL A 223 3.24 -1.21 -28.20
N PHE A 224 4.04 -1.65 -27.24
CA PHE A 224 3.60 -1.90 -25.88
C PHE A 224 4.58 -1.26 -24.90
N GLY A 225 4.08 -0.83 -23.75
CA GLY A 225 4.91 -0.35 -22.69
C GLY A 225 4.30 -0.60 -21.32
N ALA A 226 5.17 -0.67 -20.33
CA ALA A 226 4.81 -0.72 -18.92
C ALA A 226 5.44 0.47 -18.19
N LEU A 227 4.68 1.13 -17.32
CA LEU A 227 5.18 2.23 -16.53
C LEU A 227 6.05 1.69 -15.40
N VAL A 228 7.30 2.13 -15.34
CA VAL A 228 8.25 1.72 -14.31
C VAL A 228 8.51 2.88 -13.37
N ARG A 229 8.38 2.62 -12.09
CA ARG A 229 8.73 3.56 -11.02
C ARG A 229 10.24 3.56 -10.81
N LYS A 230 10.85 4.74 -10.82
CA LYS A 230 12.24 4.98 -10.49
C LYS A 230 12.36 5.95 -9.32
N VAL A 231 13.44 5.86 -8.59
CA VAL A 231 13.78 6.87 -7.58
C VAL A 231 15.05 7.55 -8.06
N VAL A 232 14.95 8.84 -8.36
CA VAL A 232 16.07 9.68 -8.81
C VAL A 232 16.19 10.82 -7.80
N ASP A 233 17.34 10.95 -7.17
CA ASP A 233 17.63 11.97 -6.14
C ASP A 233 16.57 12.02 -5.01
N GLY A 234 16.12 10.85 -4.57
CA GLY A 234 15.10 10.71 -3.52
C GLY A 234 13.68 11.07 -3.95
N LYS A 235 13.46 11.42 -5.22
CA LYS A 235 12.14 11.69 -5.79
C LYS A 235 11.67 10.54 -6.65
N VAL A 236 10.37 10.27 -6.57
CA VAL A 236 9.73 9.28 -7.43
C VAL A 236 9.56 9.87 -8.83
N ALA A 237 10.04 9.16 -9.81
CA ALA A 237 9.86 9.43 -11.22
C ALA A 237 9.27 8.19 -11.88
N TYR A 238 8.57 8.39 -12.98
CA TYR A 238 7.99 7.32 -13.77
C TYR A 238 8.51 7.40 -15.20
N GLU A 239 8.86 6.25 -15.75
CA GLU A 239 9.34 6.14 -17.14
C GLU A 239 8.67 4.94 -17.81
N TRP A 240 8.32 5.09 -19.08
CA TRP A 240 7.81 3.98 -19.86
C TRP A 240 8.95 3.03 -20.28
N ASN A 241 8.80 1.77 -19.91
CA ASN A 241 9.61 0.69 -20.45
C ASN A 241 8.90 0.08 -21.65
N GLU A 242 9.50 0.23 -22.84
CA GLU A 242 8.99 -0.29 -24.10
C GLU A 242 9.74 -1.58 -24.52
N GLU A 243 10.76 -1.98 -23.77
CA GLU A 243 11.53 -3.19 -24.01
C GLU A 243 10.88 -4.40 -23.35
N LEU A 244 9.63 -4.68 -23.74
CA LEU A 244 8.88 -5.84 -23.26
C LEU A 244 9.16 -7.06 -24.14
N ASN A 245 9.32 -8.22 -23.52
CA ASN A 245 9.43 -9.48 -24.25
C ASN A 245 8.08 -9.94 -24.84
N LEU A 246 8.08 -10.99 -25.62
CA LEU A 246 6.87 -11.49 -26.29
C LEU A 246 5.76 -11.89 -25.34
N GLU A 247 6.11 -12.52 -24.21
CA GLU A 247 5.14 -12.93 -23.19
C GLU A 247 4.52 -11.72 -22.50
N GLU A 248 5.33 -10.74 -22.17
CA GLU A 248 4.87 -9.49 -21.54
C GLU A 248 3.95 -8.68 -22.45
N ARG A 249 4.30 -8.57 -23.73
CA ARG A 249 3.42 -7.92 -24.74
C ARG A 249 2.09 -8.65 -24.87
N ALA A 250 2.13 -9.98 -24.95
CA ALA A 250 0.93 -10.79 -24.99
C ALA A 250 0.08 -10.62 -23.71
N ALA A 251 0.69 -10.51 -22.54
CA ALA A 251 0.00 -10.27 -21.29
C ALA A 251 -0.65 -8.89 -21.24
N VAL A 252 0.03 -7.83 -21.68
CA VAL A 252 -0.54 -6.48 -21.75
C VAL A 252 -1.74 -6.46 -22.70
N LYS A 253 -1.60 -7.04 -23.91
CA LYS A 253 -2.70 -7.16 -24.86
C LYS A 253 -3.89 -7.91 -24.28
N LEU A 254 -3.61 -9.04 -23.64
CA LEU A 254 -4.64 -9.85 -23.01
C LEU A 254 -5.40 -9.08 -21.91
N ALA A 255 -4.69 -8.33 -21.07
CA ALA A 255 -5.30 -7.53 -20.03
C ALA A 255 -6.21 -6.43 -20.59
N LEU A 256 -5.77 -5.76 -21.65
CA LEU A 256 -6.60 -4.79 -22.38
C LEU A 256 -7.85 -5.44 -22.98
N ASP A 257 -7.69 -6.60 -23.64
CA ASP A 257 -8.80 -7.33 -24.25
C ASP A 257 -9.82 -7.80 -23.20
N VAL A 258 -9.36 -8.28 -22.04
CA VAL A 258 -10.23 -8.69 -20.93
C VAL A 258 -10.98 -7.47 -20.37
N LYS A 259 -10.30 -6.36 -20.13
CA LYS A 259 -10.93 -5.15 -19.58
C LYS A 259 -11.91 -4.51 -20.57
N GLN A 260 -11.64 -4.65 -21.88
CA GLN A 260 -12.55 -4.20 -22.95
C GLN A 260 -13.69 -5.19 -23.24
N ALA A 261 -13.81 -6.25 -22.46
CA ALA A 261 -14.78 -7.33 -22.66
C ALA A 261 -14.67 -8.06 -24.03
N LYS A 262 -13.51 -7.98 -24.70
CA LYS A 262 -13.22 -8.74 -25.92
C LYS A 262 -12.87 -10.20 -25.63
N LYS A 263 -12.46 -10.48 -24.40
CA LYS A 263 -12.15 -11.83 -23.90
C LYS A 263 -12.79 -12.05 -22.52
N PRO A 264 -13.09 -13.31 -22.16
CA PRO A 264 -13.63 -13.62 -20.86
C PRO A 264 -12.63 -13.28 -19.74
N PRO A 265 -13.12 -12.98 -18.52
CA PRO A 265 -12.26 -12.72 -17.36
C PRO A 265 -11.31 -13.88 -17.09
N GLN A 266 -10.04 -13.56 -16.94
CA GLN A 266 -8.99 -14.51 -16.62
C GLN A 266 -7.83 -13.84 -15.88
N ILE A 267 -7.01 -14.63 -15.20
CA ILE A 267 -5.83 -14.13 -14.50
C ILE A 267 -4.74 -13.80 -15.53
N VAL A 268 -4.22 -12.57 -15.48
CA VAL A 268 -3.15 -12.09 -16.36
C VAL A 268 -1.96 -11.68 -15.50
N LYS A 269 -0.77 -12.16 -15.84
CA LYS A 269 0.48 -11.77 -15.19
C LYS A 269 1.11 -10.60 -15.95
N LEU A 270 0.89 -9.39 -15.46
CA LEU A 270 1.43 -8.18 -16.09
C LEU A 270 2.91 -7.95 -15.75
N PRO A 271 3.66 -7.27 -16.65
CA PRO A 271 5.06 -6.88 -16.44
C PRO A 271 5.14 -5.62 -15.53
N VAL A 272 4.65 -5.74 -14.31
CA VAL A 272 4.65 -4.67 -13.32
C VAL A 272 5.44 -5.10 -12.10
N SER A 273 6.29 -4.21 -11.60
CA SER A 273 7.07 -4.45 -10.39
C SER A 273 6.32 -3.98 -9.15
N LEU A 274 6.23 -4.81 -8.13
CA LEU A 274 5.81 -4.42 -6.79
C LEU A 274 6.96 -3.69 -6.11
N SER A 275 6.90 -2.37 -6.03
CA SER A 275 7.76 -1.62 -5.12
C SER A 275 6.99 -1.40 -3.82
N ILE A 276 7.37 -2.12 -2.75
CA ILE A 276 6.84 -1.87 -1.41
C ILE A 276 7.38 -0.52 -0.96
N VAL A 277 6.49 0.48 -0.93
CA VAL A 277 6.81 1.79 -0.37
C VAL A 277 6.72 1.64 1.14
N GLY A 278 7.86 1.68 1.83
CA GLY A 278 7.87 1.74 3.30
C GLY A 278 8.50 0.56 4.01
N GLY A 279 9.54 -0.02 3.46
CA GLY A 279 10.35 -1.04 4.13
C GLY A 279 11.80 -0.60 4.28
N GLU A 280 12.08 0.52 4.95
CA GLU A 280 13.37 0.70 5.59
C GLU A 280 13.28 0.07 6.99
N ARG A 281 14.11 -0.96 7.19
CA ARG A 281 14.45 -1.50 8.50
C ARG A 281 15.58 -0.68 9.10
#